data_b13c48398630e6bd9b753a2ccbc668fe
#
_entry.id   b13c48398630e6bd9b753a2ccbc668fe
#
_cell.length_a   1.000
_cell.length_b   1.000
_cell.length_c   1.000
_cell.angle_alpha   90.00
_cell.angle_beta   90.00
_cell.angle_gamma   90.00
#
_symmetry.space_group_name_H-M   'P 1'
#
loop_
_entity.id
_entity.type
_entity.pdbx_description
1 polymer ?
#
loop_
_entity_poly.entity_id
_entity_poly.type
_entity_poly.pdbx_seq_one_letter_code
_entity_poly.pdbx_strand_id
1 'polypeptide(L)'
;MGEMCDRIIIGAGLYGLYAARFCGKRGEKVLVLEYDQAPFERATYINQARVHMGYHYPRSLTTAVKSAGYFRRFVEDFGFCIYDQFDQVYATSDKFSWTNARQFMDFCNAVGIQCDEVSPSCYFKKGMCDGAFMTQEYTYDAKILQKYYEQELEDLPNVTIVYGARIEKIIKKHNLFEIWLYGDRRIEAPFVLNATYASVNQVINKLEGLEHTFFDIKYELCEIILCEPSPVLKSTGITVMDGPFFSIMPFGKTGLHSLTSVTFTPHVTSYEEFPSFHCQKGIEDSGFCCSEDNLGNCN
;
A
#
# COMPACT_ATOMS: atom_id res chain seq x y z
N MET A 1 -8.94 21.84 -29.40
CA MET A 1 -8.11 20.65 -29.62
C MET A 1 -7.78 20.05 -28.25
N GLY A 2 -7.87 18.72 -28.09
CA GLY A 2 -7.46 18.03 -26.87
C GLY A 2 -5.94 18.10 -26.67
N GLU A 3 -5.50 18.08 -25.43
CA GLU A 3 -4.09 17.94 -25.11
C GLU A 3 -3.65 16.50 -25.43
N MET A 4 -2.58 16.33 -26.22
CA MET A 4 -2.07 15.01 -26.62
C MET A 4 -0.83 14.65 -25.78
N CYS A 5 -0.78 13.43 -25.25
CA CYS A 5 0.37 12.85 -24.61
C CYS A 5 0.57 11.38 -25.02
N ASP A 6 1.73 10.79 -24.69
CA ASP A 6 2.03 9.40 -25.02
C ASP A 6 1.41 8.45 -24.00
N ARG A 7 1.33 8.90 -22.74
CA ARG A 7 0.81 8.12 -21.61
C ARG A 7 -0.06 8.98 -20.71
N ILE A 8 -1.20 8.45 -20.31
CA ILE A 8 -1.96 8.96 -19.17
C ILE A 8 -1.86 7.91 -18.05
N ILE A 9 -1.52 8.38 -16.84
CA ILE A 9 -1.47 7.54 -15.64
C ILE A 9 -2.49 8.09 -14.66
N ILE A 10 -3.41 7.26 -14.20
CA ILE A 10 -4.44 7.63 -13.22
C ILE A 10 -3.99 7.13 -11.86
N GLY A 11 -3.76 8.05 -10.93
CA GLY A 11 -3.27 7.84 -9.57
C GLY A 11 -1.79 8.20 -9.40
N ALA A 12 -1.48 9.03 -8.40
CA ALA A 12 -0.13 9.42 -8.00
C ALA A 12 0.34 8.70 -6.72
N GLY A 13 -0.07 7.45 -6.53
CA GLY A 13 0.52 6.54 -5.58
C GLY A 13 1.88 6.01 -6.06
N LEU A 14 2.52 5.14 -5.27
CA LEU A 14 3.84 4.58 -5.57
C LEU A 14 3.95 4.02 -7.00
N TYR A 15 2.99 3.21 -7.41
CA TYR A 15 3.03 2.58 -8.74
C TYR A 15 2.83 3.60 -9.87
N GLY A 16 1.96 4.60 -9.68
CA GLY A 16 1.71 5.64 -10.67
C GLY A 16 2.94 6.52 -10.87
N LEU A 17 3.58 6.99 -9.79
CA LEU A 17 4.78 7.82 -9.90
C LEU A 17 6.00 7.03 -10.38
N TYR A 18 6.13 5.75 -9.99
CA TYR A 18 7.15 4.87 -10.56
C TYR A 18 6.99 4.76 -12.08
N ALA A 19 5.77 4.51 -12.57
CA ALA A 19 5.48 4.40 -13.99
C ALA A 19 5.71 5.74 -14.72
N ALA A 20 5.32 6.86 -14.12
CA ALA A 20 5.54 8.20 -14.67
C ALA A 20 7.04 8.50 -14.85
N ARG A 21 7.85 8.21 -13.81
CA ARG A 21 9.29 8.35 -13.88
C ARG A 21 9.92 7.43 -14.94
N PHE A 22 9.48 6.18 -14.99
CA PHE A 22 9.98 5.21 -15.95
C PHE A 22 9.73 5.66 -17.40
N CYS A 23 8.50 6.05 -17.73
CA CYS A 23 8.12 6.54 -19.05
C CYS A 23 8.76 7.89 -19.36
N GLY A 24 8.80 8.81 -18.39
CA GLY A 24 9.43 10.14 -18.54
C GLY A 24 10.91 10.06 -18.88
N LYS A 25 11.66 9.19 -18.18
CA LYS A 25 13.10 8.95 -18.48
C LYS A 25 13.36 8.34 -19.87
N ARG A 26 12.33 7.80 -20.50
CA ARG A 26 12.36 7.30 -21.89
C ARG A 26 12.01 8.38 -22.93
N GLY A 27 11.74 9.60 -22.48
CA GLY A 27 11.37 10.72 -23.34
C GLY A 27 9.88 10.74 -23.73
N GLU A 28 9.04 9.87 -23.14
CA GLU A 28 7.61 9.86 -23.40
C GLU A 28 6.94 11.07 -22.71
N LYS A 29 5.98 11.72 -23.37
CA LYS A 29 5.14 12.76 -22.75
C LYS A 29 4.10 12.11 -21.86
N VAL A 30 4.21 12.29 -20.56
CA VAL A 30 3.38 11.64 -19.54
C VAL A 30 2.53 12.66 -18.82
N LEU A 31 1.24 12.35 -18.68
CA LEU A 31 0.31 13.07 -17.81
C LEU A 31 -0.18 12.16 -16.69
N VAL A 32 0.06 12.56 -15.45
CA VAL A 32 -0.49 11.88 -14.27
C VAL A 32 -1.72 12.64 -13.79
N LEU A 33 -2.83 11.94 -13.60
CA LEU A 33 -4.08 12.47 -13.06
C LEU A 33 -4.26 11.94 -11.63
N GLU A 34 -4.19 12.82 -10.64
CA GLU A 34 -4.39 12.47 -9.24
C GLU A 34 -5.68 13.09 -8.71
N TYR A 35 -6.47 12.28 -8.02
CA TYR A 35 -7.72 12.72 -7.41
C TYR A 35 -7.50 13.65 -6.21
N ASP A 36 -6.52 13.35 -5.38
CA ASP A 36 -6.20 14.13 -4.18
C ASP A 36 -5.33 15.36 -4.52
N GLN A 37 -5.06 16.20 -3.53
CA GLN A 37 -4.30 17.44 -3.73
C GLN A 37 -2.78 17.24 -3.64
N ALA A 38 -2.35 16.05 -3.26
CA ALA A 38 -0.95 15.67 -3.16
C ALA A 38 -0.76 14.17 -3.51
N PRO A 39 0.46 13.72 -3.82
CA PRO A 39 0.72 12.31 -4.06
C PRO A 39 0.79 11.55 -2.74
N PHE A 40 0.60 10.23 -2.79
CA PHE A 40 0.74 9.31 -1.65
C PHE A 40 -0.27 9.51 -0.51
N GLU A 41 -1.37 10.23 -0.71
CA GLU A 41 -2.34 10.52 0.35
C GLU A 41 -3.15 9.30 0.83
N ARG A 42 -3.09 8.18 0.09
CA ARG A 42 -3.87 6.97 0.37
C ARG A 42 -2.99 5.77 0.73
N ALA A 43 -3.29 4.59 0.20
CA ALA A 43 -2.67 3.32 0.55
C ALA A 43 -1.12 3.30 0.49
N THR A 44 -0.47 4.16 -0.25
CA THR A 44 1.01 4.25 -0.25
C THR A 44 1.56 4.79 1.07
N TYR A 45 0.83 5.69 1.74
CA TYR A 45 1.20 6.21 3.05
C TYR A 45 0.48 5.48 4.19
N ILE A 46 -0.84 5.21 4.00
CA ILE A 46 -1.68 4.58 5.02
C ILE A 46 -1.58 3.06 4.85
N ASN A 47 -0.52 2.48 5.39
CA ASN A 47 -0.24 1.05 5.41
C ASN A 47 0.75 0.72 6.54
N GLN A 48 1.18 -0.51 6.66
CA GLN A 48 2.15 -0.94 7.69
C GLN A 48 3.60 -0.52 7.39
N ALA A 49 3.85 0.19 6.27
CA ALA A 49 5.16 0.62 5.82
C ALA A 49 6.22 -0.50 5.72
N ARG A 50 5.78 -1.72 5.45
CA ARG A 50 6.61 -2.91 5.51
C ARG A 50 7.24 -3.24 4.16
N VAL A 51 8.53 -3.58 4.19
CA VAL A 51 9.24 -4.19 3.06
C VAL A 51 9.24 -5.70 3.28
N HIS A 52 8.36 -6.39 2.56
CA HIS A 52 8.10 -7.82 2.78
C HIS A 52 9.21 -8.74 2.26
N MET A 53 9.77 -9.56 3.15
CA MET A 53 10.64 -10.69 2.78
C MET A 53 9.85 -11.98 2.47
N GLY A 54 8.55 -12.01 2.74
CA GLY A 54 7.69 -13.15 2.47
C GLY A 54 7.10 -13.87 3.68
N TYR A 55 7.53 -13.55 4.89
CA TYR A 55 7.09 -14.21 6.14
C TYR A 55 5.57 -14.21 6.35
N HIS A 56 4.87 -13.21 5.82
CA HIS A 56 3.41 -13.06 5.93
C HIS A 56 2.61 -14.11 5.15
N TYR A 57 3.27 -14.93 4.33
CA TYR A 57 2.59 -15.82 3.40
C TYR A 57 2.88 -17.32 3.62
N PRO A 58 2.77 -17.86 4.85
CA PRO A 58 3.13 -19.26 5.12
C PRO A 58 2.25 -20.26 4.36
N ARG A 59 1.08 -19.83 3.88
CA ARG A 59 0.14 -20.62 3.09
C ARG A 59 0.24 -20.38 1.58
N SER A 60 1.21 -19.55 1.12
CA SER A 60 1.41 -19.25 -0.29
C SER A 60 2.89 -19.14 -0.64
N LEU A 61 3.52 -20.29 -0.84
CA LEU A 61 4.96 -20.38 -1.15
C LEU A 61 5.32 -19.51 -2.36
N THR A 62 4.49 -19.51 -3.41
CA THR A 62 4.74 -18.72 -4.63
C THR A 62 4.77 -17.21 -4.32
N THR A 63 3.88 -16.72 -3.47
CA THR A 63 3.86 -15.31 -3.06
C THR A 63 5.08 -14.97 -2.22
N ALA A 64 5.45 -15.85 -1.28
CA ALA A 64 6.62 -15.68 -0.44
C ALA A 64 7.92 -15.60 -1.25
N VAL A 65 8.13 -16.54 -2.17
CA VAL A 65 9.31 -16.58 -3.05
C VAL A 65 9.38 -15.32 -3.92
N LYS A 66 8.26 -14.83 -4.46
CA LYS A 66 8.22 -13.56 -5.20
C LYS A 66 8.61 -12.38 -4.31
N SER A 67 8.05 -12.30 -3.10
CA SER A 67 8.37 -11.23 -2.14
C SER A 67 9.86 -11.23 -1.78
N ALA A 68 10.42 -12.38 -1.43
CA ALA A 68 11.84 -12.54 -1.15
C ALA A 68 12.72 -12.12 -2.33
N GLY A 69 12.34 -12.50 -3.55
CA GLY A 69 13.08 -12.13 -4.77
C GLY A 69 13.08 -10.63 -5.05
N TYR A 70 12.00 -9.91 -4.72
CA TYR A 70 11.91 -8.47 -4.93
C TYR A 70 12.44 -7.64 -3.75
N PHE A 71 12.54 -8.20 -2.55
CA PHE A 71 13.02 -7.51 -1.36
C PHE A 71 14.38 -6.87 -1.58
N ARG A 72 15.36 -7.64 -2.06
CA ARG A 72 16.72 -7.15 -2.30
C ARG A 72 16.73 -6.00 -3.30
N ARG A 73 16.01 -6.13 -4.40
CA ARG A 73 15.91 -5.09 -5.41
C ARG A 73 15.29 -3.81 -4.85
N PHE A 74 14.23 -3.93 -4.04
CA PHE A 74 13.61 -2.77 -3.40
C PHE A 74 14.58 -2.06 -2.46
N VAL A 75 15.37 -2.83 -1.69
CA VAL A 75 16.41 -2.28 -0.80
C VAL A 75 17.51 -1.58 -1.60
N GLU A 76 17.96 -2.17 -2.71
CA GLU A 76 18.95 -1.58 -3.60
C GLU A 76 18.46 -0.27 -4.25
N ASP A 77 17.22 -0.26 -4.74
CA ASP A 77 16.61 0.89 -5.42
C ASP A 77 16.21 2.02 -4.45
N PHE A 78 15.78 1.70 -3.23
CA PHE A 78 15.14 2.64 -2.29
C PHE A 78 15.75 2.64 -0.87
N GLY A 79 17.00 2.19 -0.72
CA GLY A 79 17.68 2.13 0.58
C GLY A 79 17.68 3.44 1.37
N PHE A 80 17.64 4.59 0.69
CA PHE A 80 17.58 5.92 1.32
C PHE A 80 16.34 6.14 2.20
N CYS A 81 15.22 5.49 1.89
CA CYS A 81 13.98 5.59 2.68
C CYS A 81 13.74 4.38 3.60
N ILE A 82 14.60 3.36 3.57
CA ILE A 82 14.45 2.16 4.40
C ILE A 82 14.96 2.40 5.81
N TYR A 83 14.25 1.86 6.78
CA TYR A 83 14.66 1.71 8.16
C TYR A 83 14.81 0.22 8.48
N ASP A 84 16.03 -0.19 8.84
CA ASP A 84 16.46 -1.56 9.10
C ASP A 84 17.15 -1.73 10.46
N GLN A 85 17.17 -0.67 11.29
CA GLN A 85 17.87 -0.62 12.58
C GLN A 85 16.96 -1.10 13.72
N PHE A 86 16.36 -2.28 13.56
CA PHE A 86 15.53 -2.92 14.57
C PHE A 86 15.48 -4.43 14.39
N ASP A 87 15.20 -5.14 15.45
CA ASP A 87 15.00 -6.58 15.45
C ASP A 87 13.53 -6.89 15.10
N GLN A 88 13.30 -7.70 14.08
CA GLN A 88 11.95 -8.14 13.73
C GLN A 88 11.71 -9.56 14.22
N VAL A 89 10.72 -9.71 15.09
CA VAL A 89 10.31 -10.98 15.66
C VAL A 89 8.97 -11.42 15.08
N TYR A 90 8.96 -12.57 14.45
CA TYR A 90 7.74 -13.28 14.11
C TYR A 90 7.44 -14.34 15.16
N ALA A 91 6.18 -14.48 15.53
CA ALA A 91 5.74 -15.50 16.46
C ALA A 91 4.50 -16.23 15.98
N THR A 92 4.40 -17.49 16.32
CA THR A 92 3.20 -18.31 16.13
C THR A 92 2.49 -18.47 17.48
N SER A 93 1.18 -18.28 17.49
CA SER A 93 0.39 -18.41 18.71
C SER A 93 0.19 -19.89 19.07
N ASP A 94 0.24 -20.21 20.37
CA ASP A 94 -0.10 -21.55 20.88
C ASP A 94 -1.58 -21.92 20.60
N LYS A 95 -2.43 -20.92 20.36
CA LYS A 95 -3.87 -21.10 20.11
C LYS A 95 -4.33 -20.28 18.92
N PHE A 96 -5.27 -20.84 18.16
CA PHE A 96 -5.94 -20.20 17.02
C PHE A 96 -5.02 -19.82 15.85
N SER A 97 -3.75 -20.24 15.85
CA SER A 97 -2.90 -20.08 14.67
C SER A 97 -3.17 -21.20 13.65
N TRP A 98 -3.19 -20.83 12.38
CA TRP A 98 -3.28 -21.80 11.28
C TRP A 98 -1.93 -22.43 10.94
N THR A 99 -0.84 -21.80 11.41
CA THR A 99 0.54 -22.27 11.21
C THR A 99 1.21 -22.35 12.57
N ASN A 100 1.75 -23.52 12.92
CA ASN A 100 2.53 -23.71 14.14
C ASN A 100 4.02 -23.39 13.92
N ALA A 101 4.80 -23.35 15.00
CA ALA A 101 6.22 -23.02 14.99
C ALA A 101 7.03 -23.84 13.98
N ARG A 102 6.82 -25.15 13.96
CA ARG A 102 7.54 -26.06 13.05
C ARG A 102 7.17 -25.79 11.59
N GLN A 103 5.89 -25.65 11.30
CA GLN A 103 5.41 -25.37 9.94
C GLN A 103 5.96 -24.04 9.43
N PHE A 104 6.04 -23.03 10.30
CA PHE A 104 6.62 -21.74 9.95
C PHE A 104 8.12 -21.84 9.62
N MET A 105 8.88 -22.57 10.43
CA MET A 105 10.30 -22.80 10.20
C MET A 105 10.54 -23.59 8.91
N ASP A 106 9.78 -24.67 8.68
CA ASP A 106 9.85 -25.48 7.46
C ASP A 106 9.52 -24.63 6.22
N PHE A 107 8.53 -23.74 6.32
CA PHE A 107 8.18 -22.78 5.27
C PHE A 107 9.32 -21.80 4.99
N CYS A 108 9.90 -21.17 6.00
CA CYS A 108 11.03 -20.24 5.83
C CYS A 108 12.23 -20.92 5.16
N ASN A 109 12.52 -22.15 5.55
CA ASN A 109 13.57 -22.96 4.93
C ASN A 109 13.25 -23.25 3.45
N ALA A 110 11.99 -23.56 3.12
CA ALA A 110 11.57 -23.82 1.74
C ALA A 110 11.65 -22.57 0.86
N VAL A 111 11.41 -21.37 1.41
CA VAL A 111 11.58 -20.10 0.72
C VAL A 111 13.05 -19.67 0.63
N GLY A 112 13.90 -20.14 1.56
CA GLY A 112 15.30 -19.73 1.67
C GLY A 112 15.49 -18.38 2.35
N ILE A 113 14.62 -18.03 3.33
CA ILE A 113 14.69 -16.79 4.11
C ILE A 113 15.12 -17.06 5.55
N GLN A 114 15.79 -16.11 6.16
CA GLN A 114 16.31 -16.20 7.52
C GLN A 114 15.19 -16.43 8.54
N CYS A 115 15.38 -17.42 9.44
CA CYS A 115 14.40 -17.73 10.48
C CYS A 115 15.17 -18.40 11.65
N ASP A 116 15.63 -17.59 12.60
CA ASP A 116 16.42 -18.05 13.74
C ASP A 116 15.51 -18.14 14.96
N GLU A 117 15.39 -19.36 15.53
CA GLU A 117 14.54 -19.59 16.69
C GLU A 117 15.05 -18.81 17.90
N VAL A 118 14.13 -18.12 18.58
CA VAL A 118 14.39 -17.40 19.82
C VAL A 118 13.37 -17.81 20.89
N SER A 119 13.72 -17.60 22.16
CA SER A 119 12.80 -17.97 23.25
C SER A 119 11.55 -17.06 23.23
N PRO A 120 10.32 -17.61 23.10
CA PRO A 120 9.10 -16.81 23.19
C PRO A 120 8.98 -16.01 24.48
N SER A 121 9.57 -16.51 25.58
CA SER A 121 9.51 -15.84 26.90
C SER A 121 10.25 -14.51 26.96
N CYS A 122 11.10 -14.20 25.97
CA CYS A 122 11.72 -12.87 25.85
C CYS A 122 10.72 -11.79 25.44
N TYR A 123 9.63 -12.16 24.77
CA TYR A 123 8.69 -11.23 24.12
C TYR A 123 7.26 -11.42 24.63
N PHE A 124 6.89 -12.63 25.03
CA PHE A 124 5.50 -13.01 25.33
C PHE A 124 5.40 -13.66 26.72
N LYS A 125 4.22 -13.57 27.31
CA LYS A 125 3.89 -14.33 28.51
C LYS A 125 3.92 -15.83 28.19
N LYS A 126 4.37 -16.62 29.17
CA LYS A 126 4.46 -18.10 29.04
C LYS A 126 3.14 -18.71 28.55
N GLY A 127 3.22 -19.57 27.55
CA GLY A 127 2.07 -20.27 26.99
C GLY A 127 1.21 -19.47 26.02
N MET A 128 1.68 -18.30 25.56
CA MET A 128 0.98 -17.52 24.55
C MET A 128 1.40 -17.86 23.11
N CYS A 129 2.67 -18.23 22.94
CA CYS A 129 3.24 -18.59 21.65
C CYS A 129 3.94 -19.96 21.76
N ASP A 130 3.82 -20.77 20.71
CA ASP A 130 4.51 -22.04 20.55
C ASP A 130 5.90 -21.87 19.89
N GLY A 131 6.14 -20.73 19.22
CA GLY A 131 7.43 -20.36 18.66
C GLY A 131 7.59 -18.85 18.50
N ALA A 132 8.84 -18.39 18.52
CA ALA A 132 9.25 -17.05 18.16
C ALA A 132 10.55 -17.10 17.36
N PHE A 133 10.68 -16.25 16.37
CA PHE A 133 11.76 -16.29 15.40
C PHE A 133 12.28 -14.91 15.09
N MET A 134 13.60 -14.75 15.12
CA MET A 134 14.28 -13.59 14.58
C MET A 134 14.27 -13.67 13.06
N THR A 135 13.80 -12.63 12.41
CA THR A 135 13.60 -12.58 10.97
C THR A 135 14.18 -11.30 10.39
N GLN A 136 14.33 -11.25 9.07
CA GLN A 136 14.81 -10.07 8.36
C GLN A 136 13.66 -9.41 7.60
N GLU A 137 13.06 -8.40 8.20
CA GLU A 137 12.05 -7.58 7.54
C GLU A 137 12.29 -6.11 7.89
N TYR A 138 12.10 -5.22 6.93
CA TYR A 138 12.38 -3.80 7.07
C TYR A 138 11.11 -2.96 6.96
N THR A 139 11.23 -1.67 7.27
CA THR A 139 10.17 -0.70 6.97
C THR A 139 10.70 0.39 6.06
N TYR A 140 9.80 1.06 5.35
CA TYR A 140 10.15 2.22 4.54
C TYR A 140 9.43 3.46 5.01
N ASP A 141 10.03 4.62 4.80
CA ASP A 141 9.41 5.92 5.07
C ASP A 141 8.76 6.45 3.81
N ALA A 142 7.42 6.42 3.78
CA ALA A 142 6.66 6.83 2.60
C ALA A 142 6.79 8.33 2.30
N LYS A 143 7.02 9.18 3.31
CA LYS A 143 7.21 10.63 3.10
C LYS A 143 8.57 10.96 2.51
N ILE A 144 9.61 10.19 2.86
CA ILE A 144 10.92 10.30 2.20
C ILE A 144 10.82 9.83 0.74
N LEU A 145 10.13 8.71 0.51
CA LEU A 145 9.90 8.18 -0.83
C LEU A 145 9.04 9.11 -1.69
N GLN A 146 8.02 9.76 -1.10
CA GLN A 146 7.22 10.79 -1.75
C GLN A 146 8.09 11.93 -2.27
N LYS A 147 8.90 12.55 -1.39
CA LYS A 147 9.81 13.64 -1.75
C LYS A 147 10.79 13.26 -2.85
N TYR A 148 11.31 12.04 -2.81
CA TYR A 148 12.17 11.52 -3.87
C TYR A 148 11.47 11.53 -5.22
N TYR A 149 10.24 11.02 -5.31
CA TYR A 149 9.50 11.03 -6.58
C TYR A 149 9.12 12.44 -7.03
N GLU A 150 8.74 13.32 -6.13
CA GLU A 150 8.46 14.73 -6.45
C GLU A 150 9.69 15.37 -7.11
N GLN A 151 10.87 15.24 -6.51
CA GLN A 151 12.12 15.77 -7.06
C GLN A 151 12.51 15.13 -8.41
N GLU A 152 12.47 13.79 -8.50
CA GLU A 152 12.79 13.08 -9.73
C GLU A 152 11.87 13.45 -10.91
N LEU A 153 10.61 13.80 -10.62
CA LEU A 153 9.63 14.16 -11.64
C LEU A 153 9.69 15.64 -12.00
N GLU A 154 10.07 16.53 -11.08
CA GLU A 154 10.34 17.95 -11.37
C GLU A 154 11.47 18.10 -12.38
N ASP A 155 12.46 17.22 -12.37
CA ASP A 155 13.57 17.19 -13.32
C ASP A 155 13.19 16.66 -14.72
N LEU A 156 11.94 16.20 -14.90
CA LEU A 156 11.43 15.63 -16.16
C LEU A 156 10.39 16.57 -16.80
N PRO A 157 10.78 17.49 -17.70
CA PRO A 157 9.87 18.48 -18.29
C PRO A 157 8.77 17.86 -19.17
N ASN A 158 8.91 16.61 -19.55
CA ASN A 158 7.92 15.84 -20.32
C ASN A 158 6.92 15.09 -19.42
N VAL A 159 6.99 15.23 -18.09
CA VAL A 159 6.04 14.68 -17.14
C VAL A 159 5.27 15.81 -16.47
N THR A 160 3.95 15.70 -16.47
CA THR A 160 3.06 16.66 -15.79
C THR A 160 2.15 15.92 -14.83
N ILE A 161 1.99 16.42 -13.61
CA ILE A 161 1.02 15.90 -12.64
C ILE A 161 -0.10 16.92 -12.46
N VAL A 162 -1.34 16.46 -12.57
CA VAL A 162 -2.54 17.26 -12.30
C VAL A 162 -3.20 16.71 -11.05
N TYR A 163 -3.12 17.47 -9.98
CA TYR A 163 -3.79 17.19 -8.72
C TYR A 163 -5.24 17.68 -8.74
N GLY A 164 -6.09 17.10 -7.89
CA GLY A 164 -7.51 17.42 -7.85
C GLY A 164 -8.27 17.01 -9.11
N ALA A 165 -7.68 16.15 -9.93
CA ALA A 165 -8.27 15.73 -11.21
C ALA A 165 -9.54 14.91 -10.96
N ARG A 166 -10.66 15.34 -11.54
CA ARG A 166 -11.94 14.66 -11.50
C ARG A 166 -12.28 14.17 -12.89
N ILE A 167 -12.18 12.86 -13.10
CA ILE A 167 -12.53 12.23 -14.39
C ILE A 167 -14.03 12.10 -14.48
N GLU A 168 -14.59 12.69 -15.52
CA GLU A 168 -16.00 12.57 -15.87
C GLU A 168 -16.25 11.26 -16.63
N LYS A 169 -15.50 11.04 -17.73
CA LYS A 169 -15.61 9.87 -18.59
C LYS A 169 -14.32 9.56 -19.33
N ILE A 170 -14.20 8.34 -19.79
CA ILE A 170 -13.10 7.82 -20.62
C ILE A 170 -13.72 7.15 -21.84
N ILE A 171 -13.35 7.60 -23.03
CA ILE A 171 -13.87 7.07 -24.29
C ILE A 171 -12.71 6.52 -25.11
N LYS A 172 -12.83 5.31 -25.63
CA LYS A 172 -11.86 4.77 -26.58
C LYS A 172 -12.35 5.03 -28.00
N LYS A 173 -11.54 5.74 -28.77
CA LYS A 173 -11.78 5.99 -30.20
C LYS A 173 -10.60 5.48 -31.02
N HIS A 174 -10.81 4.44 -31.81
CA HIS A 174 -9.75 3.79 -32.60
C HIS A 174 -8.57 3.38 -31.69
N ASN A 175 -7.42 3.99 -31.88
CA ASN A 175 -6.19 3.70 -31.12
C ASN A 175 -5.91 4.69 -29.98
N LEU A 176 -6.83 5.60 -29.67
CA LEU A 176 -6.68 6.62 -28.65
C LEU A 176 -7.75 6.48 -27.55
N PHE A 177 -7.36 6.83 -26.35
CA PHE A 177 -8.27 7.10 -25.27
C PHE A 177 -8.44 8.61 -25.13
N GLU A 178 -9.69 9.08 -25.04
CA GLU A 178 -10.05 10.42 -24.68
C GLU A 178 -10.49 10.42 -23.21
N ILE A 179 -9.82 11.17 -22.37
CA ILE A 179 -10.24 11.39 -20.97
C ILE A 179 -10.82 12.79 -20.85
N TRP A 180 -12.03 12.88 -20.36
CA TRP A 180 -12.72 14.11 -20.06
C TRP A 180 -12.67 14.36 -18.57
N LEU A 181 -12.16 15.51 -18.18
CA LEU A 181 -12.21 16.01 -16.81
C LEU A 181 -13.39 16.96 -16.66
N TYR A 182 -13.93 17.08 -15.46
CA TYR A 182 -14.90 18.12 -15.17
C TYR A 182 -14.34 19.50 -15.53
N GLY A 183 -15.17 20.37 -16.14
CA GLY A 183 -14.73 21.65 -16.67
C GLY A 183 -14.23 21.59 -18.13
N ASP A 184 -14.71 20.63 -18.91
CA ASP A 184 -14.53 20.50 -20.37
C ASP A 184 -13.07 20.32 -20.83
N ARG A 185 -12.15 19.98 -19.96
CA ARG A 185 -10.78 19.65 -20.33
C ARG A 185 -10.72 18.24 -20.90
N ARG A 186 -10.26 18.11 -22.14
CA ARG A 186 -10.08 16.84 -22.86
C ARG A 186 -8.61 16.56 -23.09
N ILE A 187 -8.21 15.32 -22.78
CA ILE A 187 -6.84 14.81 -22.92
C ILE A 187 -6.89 13.52 -23.71
N GLU A 188 -5.93 13.32 -24.59
CA GLU A 188 -5.86 12.16 -25.48
C GLU A 188 -4.51 11.45 -25.33
N ALA A 189 -4.54 10.11 -25.31
CA ALA A 189 -3.34 9.28 -25.31
C ALA A 189 -3.62 7.90 -25.93
N PRO A 190 -2.64 7.26 -26.58
CA PRO A 190 -2.76 5.88 -27.03
C PRO A 190 -2.75 4.85 -25.91
N PHE A 191 -2.30 5.25 -24.71
CA PHE A 191 -2.18 4.36 -23.56
C PHE A 191 -2.62 5.04 -22.27
N VAL A 192 -3.43 4.33 -21.48
CA VAL A 192 -3.87 4.75 -20.14
C VAL A 192 -3.51 3.65 -19.13
N LEU A 193 -2.81 4.02 -18.07
CA LEU A 193 -2.54 3.16 -16.94
C LEU A 193 -3.46 3.54 -15.76
N ASN A 194 -4.28 2.59 -15.33
CA ASN A 194 -5.02 2.71 -14.08
C ASN A 194 -4.16 2.19 -12.92
N ALA A 195 -3.62 3.10 -12.11
CA ALA A 195 -2.76 2.82 -10.95
C ALA A 195 -3.45 3.21 -9.62
N THR A 196 -4.78 3.09 -9.56
CA THR A 196 -5.59 3.61 -8.46
C THR A 196 -5.88 2.59 -7.35
N TYR A 197 -5.32 1.38 -7.42
CA TYR A 197 -5.45 0.34 -6.39
C TYR A 197 -6.92 0.05 -6.02
N ALA A 198 -7.38 0.47 -4.84
CA ALA A 198 -8.75 0.24 -4.38
C ALA A 198 -9.81 0.96 -5.22
N SER A 199 -9.43 1.98 -6.02
CA SER A 199 -10.34 2.72 -6.89
C SER A 199 -10.33 2.23 -8.34
N VAL A 200 -9.80 1.02 -8.60
CA VAL A 200 -9.69 0.47 -9.97
C VAL A 200 -11.05 0.39 -10.66
N ASN A 201 -12.08 -0.11 -9.98
CA ASN A 201 -13.43 -0.25 -10.52
C ASN A 201 -14.10 1.11 -10.75
N GLN A 202 -13.87 2.11 -9.89
CA GLN A 202 -14.38 3.46 -10.07
C GLN A 202 -13.86 4.11 -11.37
N VAL A 203 -12.61 3.83 -11.72
CA VAL A 203 -12.03 4.30 -12.99
C VAL A 203 -12.58 3.50 -14.17
N ILE A 204 -12.72 2.18 -14.05
CA ILE A 204 -13.31 1.33 -15.07
C ILE A 204 -14.76 1.76 -15.36
N ASN A 205 -15.52 2.13 -14.34
CA ASN A 205 -16.90 2.64 -14.48
C ASN A 205 -17.01 3.95 -15.27
N LYS A 206 -15.89 4.65 -15.51
CA LYS A 206 -15.87 5.84 -16.38
C LYS A 206 -15.67 5.52 -17.85
N LEU A 207 -15.43 4.24 -18.21
CA LEU A 207 -15.29 3.80 -19.60
C LEU A 207 -16.64 3.78 -20.30
N GLU A 208 -16.74 4.52 -21.39
CA GLU A 208 -17.92 4.54 -22.26
C GLU A 208 -17.63 3.86 -23.61
N GLY A 209 -18.61 3.08 -24.09
CA GLY A 209 -18.54 2.47 -25.42
C GLY A 209 -17.57 1.28 -25.54
N LEU A 210 -17.09 0.73 -24.42
CA LEU A 210 -16.29 -0.49 -24.36
C LEU A 210 -16.96 -1.49 -23.45
N GLU A 211 -16.98 -2.76 -23.89
CA GLU A 211 -17.26 -3.85 -22.96
C GLU A 211 -16.13 -3.95 -21.94
N HIS A 212 -16.50 -3.97 -20.69
CA HIS A 212 -15.55 -4.13 -19.58
C HIS A 212 -16.18 -4.97 -18.47
N THR A 213 -15.33 -5.55 -17.64
CA THR A 213 -15.71 -6.26 -16.44
C THR A 213 -15.07 -5.60 -15.23
N PHE A 214 -15.79 -5.62 -14.11
CA PHE A 214 -15.24 -5.16 -12.85
C PHE A 214 -14.49 -6.30 -12.16
N PHE A 215 -13.54 -5.93 -11.31
CA PHE A 215 -12.87 -6.89 -10.45
C PHE A 215 -13.73 -7.20 -9.23
N ASP A 216 -13.82 -8.47 -8.87
CA ASP A 216 -14.39 -8.88 -7.58
C ASP A 216 -13.41 -8.51 -6.47
N ILE A 217 -13.73 -7.47 -5.73
CA ILE A 217 -12.88 -6.92 -4.66
C ILE A 217 -13.64 -6.93 -3.34
N LYS A 218 -13.02 -7.51 -2.32
CA LYS A 218 -13.39 -7.25 -0.94
C LYS A 218 -12.74 -5.95 -0.49
N TYR A 219 -13.53 -4.93 -0.25
CA TYR A 219 -13.07 -3.65 0.28
C TYR A 219 -13.13 -3.65 1.80
N GLU A 220 -12.10 -3.16 2.42
CA GLU A 220 -12.05 -2.98 3.87
C GLU A 220 -11.61 -1.56 4.19
N LEU A 221 -12.42 -0.85 4.98
CA LEU A 221 -12.01 0.41 5.60
C LEU A 221 -11.18 0.06 6.84
N CYS A 222 -9.89 0.33 6.78
CA CYS A 222 -8.95 0.01 7.84
C CYS A 222 -8.27 1.27 8.36
N GLU A 223 -7.88 1.23 9.62
CA GLU A 223 -6.98 2.22 10.21
C GLU A 223 -5.57 1.67 10.40
N ILE A 224 -4.61 2.55 10.52
CA ILE A 224 -3.24 2.27 10.98
C ILE A 224 -3.01 3.13 12.21
N ILE A 225 -2.93 2.49 13.37
CA ILE A 225 -2.69 3.18 14.63
C ILE A 225 -1.20 3.49 14.74
N LEU A 226 -0.85 4.77 14.91
CA LEU A 226 0.52 5.17 15.19
C LEU A 226 0.66 5.43 16.69
N CYS A 227 1.69 4.85 17.30
CA CYS A 227 1.94 4.98 18.73
C CYS A 227 3.43 5.22 19.02
N GLU A 228 3.70 5.89 20.14
CA GLU A 228 5.05 5.99 20.68
C GLU A 228 5.46 4.63 21.27
N PRO A 229 6.57 4.03 20.85
CA PRO A 229 7.03 2.78 21.41
C PRO A 229 7.54 2.98 22.86
N SER A 230 7.28 1.99 23.71
CA SER A 230 7.97 1.93 25.00
C SER A 230 9.49 1.74 24.77
N PRO A 231 10.35 2.08 25.76
CA PRO A 231 11.80 1.89 25.63
C PRO A 231 12.20 0.46 25.22
N VAL A 232 11.43 -0.54 25.64
CA VAL A 232 11.69 -1.97 25.31
C VAL A 232 11.37 -2.29 23.85
N LEU A 233 10.37 -1.61 23.27
CA LEU A 233 9.94 -1.86 21.89
C LEU A 233 10.60 -0.91 20.87
N LYS A 234 11.38 0.07 21.32
CA LYS A 234 11.91 1.13 20.46
C LYS A 234 12.71 0.60 19.25
N SER A 235 13.41 -0.50 19.44
CA SER A 235 14.20 -1.17 18.39
C SER A 235 13.70 -2.59 18.11
N THR A 236 12.40 -2.84 18.31
CA THR A 236 11.83 -4.18 18.13
C THR A 236 10.49 -4.10 17.42
N GLY A 237 10.38 -4.83 16.32
CA GLY A 237 9.11 -5.12 15.67
C GLY A 237 8.63 -6.52 16.08
N ILE A 238 7.33 -6.66 16.32
CA ILE A 238 6.70 -7.94 16.66
C ILE A 238 5.53 -8.18 15.72
N THR A 239 5.49 -9.37 15.14
CA THR A 239 4.34 -9.83 14.35
C THR A 239 3.93 -11.20 14.86
N VAL A 240 2.74 -11.30 15.42
CA VAL A 240 2.12 -12.60 15.71
C VAL A 240 1.32 -13.00 14.48
N MET A 241 1.53 -14.20 13.99
CA MET A 241 1.00 -14.56 12.71
C MET A 241 0.18 -15.83 12.67
N ASP A 242 -0.42 -15.88 11.60
CA ASP A 242 -1.32 -16.68 10.81
C ASP A 242 -2.65 -16.90 11.50
N GLY A 243 -3.34 -15.79 11.83
CA GLY A 243 -4.65 -15.80 12.45
C GLY A 243 -5.12 -14.38 12.85
N PRO A 244 -6.08 -14.28 13.76
CA PRO A 244 -6.67 -13.01 14.20
C PRO A 244 -5.76 -12.24 15.17
N PHE A 245 -4.51 -12.02 14.78
CA PHE A 245 -3.47 -11.49 15.65
C PHE A 245 -3.08 -10.04 15.28
N PHE A 246 -1.95 -9.59 15.80
CA PHE A 246 -1.50 -8.21 15.68
C PHE A 246 -0.06 -8.11 15.19
N SER A 247 0.27 -6.91 14.72
CA SER A 247 1.64 -6.51 14.44
C SER A 247 1.89 -5.14 15.03
N ILE A 248 3.05 -4.97 15.68
CA ILE A 248 3.59 -3.68 16.09
C ILE A 248 5.02 -3.59 15.59
N MET A 249 5.34 -2.53 14.85
CA MET A 249 6.67 -2.39 14.28
C MET A 249 7.00 -0.93 13.96
N PRO A 250 8.28 -0.56 13.83
CA PRO A 250 8.66 0.79 13.45
C PRO A 250 7.94 1.26 12.17
N PHE A 251 7.49 2.49 12.15
CA PHE A 251 6.82 3.13 11.01
C PHE A 251 7.81 4.02 10.26
N GLY A 252 8.58 3.43 9.37
CA GLY A 252 9.67 4.11 8.66
C GLY A 252 10.67 4.74 9.62
N LYS A 253 11.11 5.96 9.29
CA LYS A 253 12.07 6.75 10.08
C LYS A 253 11.40 7.77 11.00
N THR A 254 10.10 7.64 11.25
CA THR A 254 9.32 8.62 12.05
C THR A 254 9.59 8.56 13.54
N GLY A 255 10.17 7.48 14.06
CA GLY A 255 10.30 7.21 15.48
C GLY A 255 9.03 6.65 16.14
N LEU A 256 7.92 6.59 15.41
CA LEU A 256 6.68 5.94 15.83
C LEU A 256 6.67 4.47 15.45
N HIS A 257 5.75 3.73 16.04
CA HIS A 257 5.40 2.38 15.64
C HIS A 257 3.98 2.35 15.08
N SER A 258 3.77 1.52 14.05
CA SER A 258 2.43 1.16 13.58
C SER A 258 1.92 -0.04 14.38
N LEU A 259 0.70 0.05 14.87
CA LEU A 259 -0.02 -1.06 15.49
C LEU A 259 -1.21 -1.43 14.58
N THR A 260 -1.28 -2.68 14.20
CA THR A 260 -2.38 -3.23 13.41
C THR A 260 -2.86 -4.54 14.01
N SER A 261 -4.13 -4.82 13.85
CA SER A 261 -4.74 -6.09 14.26
C SER A 261 -5.69 -6.56 13.18
N VAL A 262 -5.57 -7.81 12.79
CA VAL A 262 -6.45 -8.41 11.78
C VAL A 262 -7.93 -8.33 12.18
N THR A 263 -8.22 -8.35 13.47
CA THR A 263 -9.60 -8.34 13.98
C THR A 263 -10.12 -6.92 14.26
N PHE A 264 -9.27 -6.01 14.72
CA PHE A 264 -9.72 -4.75 15.32
C PHE A 264 -9.45 -3.51 14.46
N THR A 265 -8.50 -3.55 13.55
CA THR A 265 -8.22 -2.40 12.68
C THR A 265 -9.05 -2.33 11.39
N PRO A 266 -9.61 -3.42 10.84
CA PRO A 266 -10.67 -3.32 9.85
C PRO A 266 -12.01 -2.97 10.53
N HIS A 267 -12.65 -1.87 10.10
CA HIS A 267 -13.91 -1.40 10.69
C HIS A 267 -15.13 -1.76 9.87
N VAL A 268 -15.04 -1.62 8.55
CA VAL A 268 -16.16 -1.88 7.64
C VAL A 268 -15.67 -2.68 6.44
N THR A 269 -16.45 -3.66 6.05
CA THR A 269 -16.22 -4.49 4.86
C THR A 269 -17.36 -4.30 3.86
N SER A 270 -17.02 -4.17 2.58
CA SER A 270 -17.99 -4.16 1.47
C SER A 270 -17.51 -5.06 0.34
N TYR A 271 -18.50 -5.71 -0.31
CA TYR A 271 -18.31 -6.47 -1.55
C TYR A 271 -18.99 -5.81 -2.75
N GLU A 272 -19.48 -4.57 -2.56
CA GLU A 272 -20.07 -3.81 -3.64
C GLU A 272 -19.00 -3.41 -4.66
N GLU A 273 -19.36 -3.35 -5.94
CA GLU A 273 -18.45 -2.91 -7.00
C GLU A 273 -17.95 -1.47 -6.80
N PHE A 274 -18.80 -0.63 -6.18
CA PHE A 274 -18.54 0.78 -5.90
C PHE A 274 -18.90 1.09 -4.45
N PRO A 275 -18.08 0.66 -3.48
CA PRO A 275 -18.40 0.87 -2.08
C PRO A 275 -18.40 2.36 -1.73
N SER A 276 -19.34 2.75 -0.88
CA SER A 276 -19.42 4.09 -0.31
C SER A 276 -19.41 3.97 1.21
N PHE A 277 -18.31 4.36 1.83
CA PHE A 277 -18.18 4.39 3.28
C PHE A 277 -18.66 5.74 3.84
N HIS A 278 -19.32 5.73 4.99
CA HIS A 278 -19.91 6.95 5.58
C HIS A 278 -18.87 8.07 5.82
N CYS A 279 -17.67 7.71 6.24
CA CYS A 279 -16.57 8.65 6.45
C CYS A 279 -16.11 9.35 5.15
N GLN A 280 -16.35 8.73 3.98
CA GLN A 280 -16.00 9.32 2.68
C GLN A 280 -17.03 10.33 2.20
N LYS A 281 -18.30 10.22 2.66
CA LYS A 281 -19.39 11.13 2.27
C LYS A 281 -19.22 12.54 2.84
N GLY A 282 -18.46 12.69 3.94
CA GLY A 282 -18.16 14.00 4.54
C GLY A 282 -16.97 14.73 3.93
N ILE A 283 -16.20 14.07 3.05
CA ILE A 283 -14.99 14.66 2.42
C ILE A 283 -15.36 15.62 1.29
N GLU A 284 -16.49 15.41 0.62
CA GLU A 284 -16.94 16.31 -0.45
C GLU A 284 -17.21 17.73 0.05
N ASP A 285 -17.56 17.89 1.34
CA ASP A 285 -17.89 19.19 1.94
C ASP A 285 -16.80 19.80 2.84
N SER A 286 -15.85 19.06 3.39
CA SER A 286 -14.95 19.55 4.43
C SER A 286 -13.45 19.28 4.27
N GLY A 287 -13.03 18.47 3.31
CA GLY A 287 -11.59 18.19 3.06
C GLY A 287 -10.87 17.35 4.13
N PHE A 288 -11.54 16.94 5.21
CA PHE A 288 -10.98 16.06 6.24
C PHE A 288 -11.92 14.91 6.58
N CYS A 289 -11.45 13.68 6.43
CA CYS A 289 -12.09 12.50 6.95
C CYS A 289 -11.63 12.29 8.38
N CYS A 290 -12.56 12.19 9.31
CA CYS A 290 -12.36 11.91 10.72
C CYS A 290 -12.00 13.12 11.60
N SER A 291 -13.00 13.93 11.93
CA SER A 291 -13.01 14.59 13.23
C SER A 291 -13.23 13.52 14.32
N GLU A 292 -12.68 13.74 15.52
CA GLU A 292 -12.87 12.84 16.68
C GLU A 292 -14.35 12.49 16.94
N ASP A 293 -15.28 13.35 16.52
CA ASP A 293 -16.73 13.17 16.63
C ASP A 293 -17.32 12.12 15.67
N ASN A 294 -16.60 11.73 14.60
CA ASN A 294 -17.09 10.76 13.60
C ASN A 294 -16.57 9.32 13.82
N LEU A 295 -15.57 9.10 14.69
CA LEU A 295 -15.09 7.76 15.03
C LEU A 295 -16.17 6.94 15.76
N GLY A 296 -17.09 7.57 16.48
CA GLY A 296 -18.20 6.91 17.14
C GLY A 296 -19.32 6.38 16.21
N ASN A 297 -19.35 6.81 14.96
CA ASN A 297 -20.39 6.44 13.97
C ASN A 297 -19.90 5.45 12.91
N CYS A 298 -18.66 4.97 12.99
CA CYS A 298 -18.11 3.92 12.12
C CYS A 298 -18.26 2.50 12.70
N ASN A 299 -19.08 2.31 13.75
CA ASN A 299 -19.44 1.02 14.34
C ASN A 299 -20.63 0.39 13.63
#